data_4ea84f1c0a50f7d3a55bdbc06d99e400
#
_entry.id   4ea84f1c0a50f7d3a55bdbc06d99e400
#
_cell.length_a   1.000
_cell.length_b   1.000
_cell.length_c   1.000
_cell.angle_alpha   90.00
_cell.angle_beta   90.00
_cell.angle_gamma   90.00
#
_symmetry.space_group_name_H-M   'P 1'
#
loop_
_entity.id
_entity.type
_entity.pdbx_description
1 polymer ?
#
loop_
_entity_poly.entity_id
_entity_poly.type
_entity_poly.pdbx_seq_one_letter_code
_entity_poly.pdbx_strand_id
1 'polypeptide(L)'
;NKIPFMTDRNGNFTLYGGYTAKFEYVGNGVSYEILELPQENFQQVSPAAGTSAIGTIKPDGARVEFVNLYMPYVEQKTTDLIVTKHISFPQGYVYDGEDSFHFALKLEGKAYADEAYTIKNSDTGEEVKEARTDENGRFTLKGGQSAVFKEVKADVDYEVVEENAEGWRVLGDVKQSGATQAPVTAVQYTNAIASFGVNKTMSDKSTSEETFTFLLMDHMKKAWSNAKYVLYDSVSGKRVDDVTYTTDENGHFTLKANETAMFLGIAPGTLYDVQEIVKPGYIQKTPVSNEGYENKVVGDNVEILPFVNEKMKEEGILSVTKLIENKTDEIPMDDIKFTFVLSRKNGDVYEAVKNANYVIALGDSESTYKTNEAGEFQIKGNQTALFRELKQKETYRVEEKQTNVEYKILTNAQEDKLDKKIQFSFTNAYTPKEIAIYLKKMNRDKKALEGAEFTLYSDAEMKNAIASYTSGKAEGLLIEKLRAGTYYLKETKSPKGYKLMEESIKIEITREEGTGKLFVKVNGKTAEQSEDEQIYVITKDVGESDEVHMIVYNDKNFWIPITGGTGIAVFIGIAIIGCVGVLLVLKKRMRKTHI
;
A
#
# COMPACT_ATOMS: atom_id res chain seq x y z
N ASN A 1 -40.57 -32.22 -16.57
CA ASN A 1 -40.67 -30.84 -17.06
C ASN A 1 -39.59 -30.00 -16.39
N LYS A 2 -38.73 -29.34 -17.17
CA LYS A 2 -37.78 -28.37 -16.66
C LYS A 2 -38.51 -27.05 -16.48
N ILE A 3 -38.53 -26.51 -15.27
CA ILE A 3 -39.07 -25.18 -14.97
C ILE A 3 -37.88 -24.28 -14.69
N PRO A 4 -37.67 -23.20 -15.45
CA PRO A 4 -36.58 -22.27 -15.16
C PRO A 4 -36.92 -21.42 -13.95
N PHE A 5 -36.01 -21.38 -12.99
CA PHE A 5 -36.07 -20.51 -11.83
C PHE A 5 -34.78 -19.70 -11.75
N MET A 6 -34.83 -18.57 -11.07
CA MET A 6 -33.67 -17.76 -10.74
C MET A 6 -33.47 -17.75 -9.24
N THR A 7 -32.22 -17.69 -8.81
CA THR A 7 -31.92 -17.39 -7.42
C THR A 7 -32.39 -15.97 -7.06
N ASP A 8 -32.70 -15.72 -5.81
CA ASP A 8 -32.94 -14.36 -5.34
C ASP A 8 -31.66 -13.50 -5.37
N ARG A 9 -31.72 -12.24 -4.92
CA ARG A 9 -30.58 -11.31 -4.92
C ARG A 9 -29.45 -11.75 -3.98
N ASN A 10 -29.72 -12.63 -3.03
CA ASN A 10 -28.76 -13.18 -2.08
C ASN A 10 -28.24 -14.57 -2.50
N GLY A 11 -28.62 -15.03 -3.69
CA GLY A 11 -28.25 -16.34 -4.20
C GLY A 11 -29.10 -17.50 -3.70
N ASN A 12 -30.18 -17.25 -2.94
CA ASN A 12 -31.02 -18.31 -2.38
C ASN A 12 -31.92 -18.94 -3.47
N PHE A 13 -32.11 -20.24 -3.32
CA PHE A 13 -33.07 -21.03 -4.12
C PHE A 13 -33.69 -22.12 -3.24
N THR A 14 -34.86 -22.61 -3.63
CA THR A 14 -35.58 -23.64 -2.89
C THR A 14 -35.69 -24.90 -3.70
N LEU A 15 -35.40 -26.04 -3.09
CA LEU A 15 -35.65 -27.38 -3.63
C LEU A 15 -36.60 -28.16 -2.76
N TYR A 16 -37.48 -28.94 -3.40
CA TYR A 16 -38.24 -29.97 -2.70
C TYR A 16 -37.44 -31.27 -2.67
N GLY A 17 -37.72 -32.12 -1.65
CA GLY A 17 -37.08 -33.44 -1.55
C GLY A 17 -37.23 -34.25 -2.85
N GLY A 18 -36.13 -34.85 -3.30
CA GLY A 18 -36.06 -35.57 -4.57
C GLY A 18 -35.91 -34.74 -5.83
N TYR A 19 -35.81 -33.42 -5.73
CA TYR A 19 -35.59 -32.53 -6.86
C TYR A 19 -34.13 -32.16 -7.00
N THR A 20 -33.72 -31.80 -8.24
CA THR A 20 -32.37 -31.33 -8.56
C THR A 20 -32.45 -29.95 -9.20
N ALA A 21 -31.75 -28.95 -8.68
CA ALA A 21 -31.51 -27.69 -9.37
C ALA A 21 -30.27 -27.85 -10.28
N LYS A 22 -30.42 -27.45 -11.52
CA LYS A 22 -29.31 -27.40 -12.47
C LYS A 22 -29.00 -25.95 -12.80
N PHE A 23 -27.82 -25.52 -12.43
CA PHE A 23 -27.27 -24.21 -12.81
C PHE A 23 -26.58 -24.35 -14.15
N GLU A 24 -27.08 -23.64 -15.15
CA GLU A 24 -26.51 -23.64 -16.52
C GLU A 24 -25.66 -22.38 -16.73
N TYR A 25 -24.67 -22.49 -17.61
CA TYR A 25 -23.77 -21.40 -17.99
C TYR A 25 -22.81 -20.92 -16.90
N VAL A 26 -22.54 -21.74 -15.90
CA VAL A 26 -21.47 -21.47 -14.94
C VAL A 26 -20.14 -21.92 -15.55
N GLY A 27 -19.16 -21.00 -15.58
CA GLY A 27 -17.87 -21.25 -16.21
C GLY A 27 -17.07 -22.38 -15.56
N ASN A 28 -16.28 -23.10 -16.36
CA ASN A 28 -15.32 -24.09 -15.86
C ASN A 28 -14.25 -23.37 -15.00
N GLY A 29 -13.85 -24.00 -13.91
CA GLY A 29 -12.89 -23.44 -12.96
C GLY A 29 -13.48 -22.47 -11.93
N VAL A 30 -14.77 -22.17 -11.99
CA VAL A 30 -15.45 -21.34 -10.99
C VAL A 30 -15.64 -22.15 -9.71
N SER A 31 -15.17 -21.62 -8.57
CA SER A 31 -15.44 -22.18 -7.25
C SER A 31 -16.88 -21.90 -6.83
N TYR A 32 -17.49 -22.87 -6.16
CA TYR A 32 -18.83 -22.72 -5.61
C TYR A 32 -18.87 -23.15 -4.15
N GLU A 33 -19.79 -22.56 -3.42
CA GLU A 33 -20.22 -22.99 -2.10
C GLU A 33 -21.75 -23.04 -2.09
N ILE A 34 -22.32 -24.16 -1.61
CA ILE A 34 -23.77 -24.32 -1.44
C ILE A 34 -24.03 -24.69 0.01
N LEU A 35 -24.77 -23.85 0.69
CA LEU A 35 -25.23 -24.07 2.07
C LEU A 35 -26.72 -24.39 2.05
N GLU A 36 -27.12 -25.43 2.72
CA GLU A 36 -28.54 -25.69 3.01
C GLU A 36 -28.94 -24.95 4.28
N LEU A 37 -29.97 -24.10 4.17
CA LEU A 37 -30.54 -23.43 5.34
C LEU A 37 -31.38 -24.42 6.16
N PRO A 38 -31.31 -24.36 7.49
CA PRO A 38 -32.08 -25.27 8.37
C PRO A 38 -33.55 -25.23 8.02
N GLN A 39 -34.17 -26.40 7.92
CA GLN A 39 -35.60 -26.59 7.72
C GLN A 39 -36.18 -27.32 8.89
N GLU A 40 -37.29 -26.80 9.44
CA GLU A 40 -38.02 -27.44 10.55
C GLU A 40 -38.34 -28.89 10.20
N ASN A 41 -38.13 -29.79 11.15
CA ASN A 41 -38.31 -31.23 11.05
C ASN A 41 -37.38 -32.00 10.10
N PHE A 42 -36.29 -31.35 9.64
CA PHE A 42 -35.27 -32.01 8.84
C PHE A 42 -33.87 -31.76 9.38
N GLN A 43 -33.10 -32.84 9.50
CA GLN A 43 -31.69 -32.77 9.86
C GLN A 43 -30.84 -33.11 8.62
N GLN A 44 -29.96 -32.20 8.24
CA GLN A 44 -28.99 -32.48 7.17
C GLN A 44 -28.04 -33.61 7.60
N VAL A 45 -27.87 -34.60 6.74
CA VAL A 45 -27.01 -35.78 6.97
C VAL A 45 -25.79 -35.73 6.06
N SER A 46 -25.95 -35.20 4.86
CA SER A 46 -24.88 -35.05 3.87
C SER A 46 -25.10 -33.76 3.06
N PRO A 47 -24.09 -32.90 2.86
CA PRO A 47 -22.87 -32.85 3.66
C PRO A 47 -23.15 -32.86 5.16
N ALA A 48 -22.13 -33.04 6.04
CA ALA A 48 -22.38 -33.13 7.49
C ALA A 48 -23.21 -31.94 7.99
N ALA A 49 -24.04 -32.16 8.99
CA ALA A 49 -24.98 -31.15 9.50
C ALA A 49 -24.29 -29.81 9.78
N GLY A 50 -24.85 -28.71 9.25
CA GLY A 50 -24.31 -27.36 9.38
C GLY A 50 -23.07 -27.05 8.52
N THR A 51 -22.73 -27.94 7.58
CA THR A 51 -21.62 -27.68 6.64
C THR A 51 -22.15 -27.39 5.23
N SER A 52 -21.39 -26.59 4.48
CA SER A 52 -21.64 -26.34 3.06
C SER A 52 -20.96 -27.37 2.16
N ALA A 53 -21.47 -27.51 0.94
CA ALA A 53 -20.77 -28.21 -0.11
C ALA A 53 -19.92 -27.23 -0.91
N ILE A 54 -18.61 -27.39 -0.86
CA ILE A 54 -17.62 -26.52 -1.53
C ILE A 54 -16.96 -27.30 -2.66
N GLY A 55 -16.72 -26.65 -3.80
CA GLY A 55 -16.03 -27.28 -4.92
C GLY A 55 -15.72 -26.32 -6.06
N THR A 56 -15.22 -26.90 -7.15
CA THR A 56 -14.92 -26.16 -8.38
C THR A 56 -15.61 -26.82 -9.55
N ILE A 57 -16.20 -26.05 -10.46
CA ILE A 57 -16.85 -26.54 -11.67
C ILE A 57 -15.79 -27.15 -12.59
N LYS A 58 -15.96 -28.45 -12.92
CA LYS A 58 -15.12 -29.19 -13.86
C LYS A 58 -15.71 -29.11 -15.26
N PRO A 59 -14.94 -29.50 -16.33
CA PRO A 59 -15.45 -29.52 -17.71
C PRO A 59 -16.69 -30.38 -17.91
N ASP A 60 -16.83 -31.46 -17.12
CA ASP A 60 -17.98 -32.37 -17.09
C ASP A 60 -19.08 -31.93 -16.09
N GLY A 61 -18.90 -30.79 -15.47
CA GLY A 61 -19.77 -30.22 -14.46
C GLY A 61 -19.40 -30.62 -13.03
N ALA A 62 -20.21 -30.17 -12.09
CA ALA A 62 -20.12 -30.58 -10.67
C ALA A 62 -21.51 -31.03 -10.21
N ARG A 63 -21.56 -32.01 -9.32
CA ARG A 63 -22.78 -32.49 -8.69
C ARG A 63 -22.62 -32.46 -7.19
N VAL A 64 -23.60 -31.87 -6.53
CA VAL A 64 -23.69 -31.85 -5.07
C VAL A 64 -25.02 -32.46 -4.67
N GLU A 65 -25.01 -33.27 -3.63
CA GLU A 65 -26.20 -33.91 -3.10
C GLU A 65 -26.34 -33.57 -1.61
N PHE A 66 -27.49 -33.00 -1.25
CA PHE A 66 -27.87 -32.77 0.11
C PHE A 66 -28.87 -33.88 0.55
N VAL A 67 -28.59 -34.52 1.64
CA VAL A 67 -29.44 -35.56 2.22
C VAL A 67 -29.90 -35.12 3.56
N ASN A 68 -31.24 -35.11 3.75
CA ASN A 68 -31.87 -34.77 5.01
C ASN A 68 -32.59 -35.99 5.60
N LEU A 69 -32.44 -36.17 6.89
CA LEU A 69 -33.27 -37.09 7.68
C LEU A 69 -34.51 -36.32 8.10
N TYR A 70 -35.69 -36.87 7.75
CA TYR A 70 -36.95 -36.35 8.27
C TYR A 70 -37.12 -36.79 9.75
N MET A 71 -37.22 -35.80 10.63
CA MET A 71 -37.46 -35.98 12.06
C MET A 71 -38.87 -35.43 12.37
N PRO A 72 -39.86 -36.29 12.69
CA PRO A 72 -41.18 -35.79 13.08
C PRO A 72 -41.03 -34.89 14.30
N TYR A 73 -41.81 -33.81 14.33
CA TYR A 73 -41.80 -32.82 15.41
C TYR A 73 -41.93 -33.53 16.79
N VAL A 74 -40.79 -33.57 17.50
CA VAL A 74 -40.73 -33.78 18.93
C VAL A 74 -40.32 -32.43 19.48
N GLU A 75 -41.02 -31.90 20.46
CA GLU A 75 -40.66 -30.66 21.13
C GLU A 75 -39.23 -30.81 21.70
N GLN A 76 -38.23 -30.49 20.90
CA GLN A 76 -36.83 -30.59 21.30
C GLN A 76 -36.49 -29.35 22.10
N LYS A 77 -36.20 -29.54 23.37
CA LYS A 77 -35.71 -28.51 24.28
C LYS A 77 -34.24 -28.18 24.04
N THR A 78 -33.56 -28.92 23.16
CA THR A 78 -32.13 -28.80 22.86
C THR A 78 -31.87 -28.80 21.36
N THR A 79 -30.71 -28.24 20.96
CA THR A 79 -30.19 -28.19 19.61
C THR A 79 -28.70 -28.52 19.61
N ASP A 80 -28.15 -28.96 18.48
CA ASP A 80 -26.71 -28.95 18.28
C ASP A 80 -26.30 -27.57 17.74
N LEU A 81 -25.37 -26.89 18.41
CA LEU A 81 -24.73 -25.66 17.89
C LEU A 81 -23.43 -26.03 17.22
N ILE A 82 -23.31 -25.72 15.94
CA ILE A 82 -22.15 -26.05 15.14
C ILE A 82 -21.47 -24.76 14.67
N VAL A 83 -20.22 -24.59 15.05
CA VAL A 83 -19.38 -23.47 14.55
C VAL A 83 -18.34 -24.02 13.60
N THR A 84 -18.39 -23.60 12.33
CA THR A 84 -17.49 -24.09 11.29
C THR A 84 -16.50 -23.02 10.85
N LYS A 85 -15.23 -23.40 10.71
CA LYS A 85 -14.17 -22.54 10.19
C LYS A 85 -13.78 -22.94 8.78
N HIS A 86 -14.02 -22.05 7.84
CA HIS A 86 -13.60 -22.17 6.45
C HIS A 86 -12.38 -21.30 6.15
N ILE A 87 -11.57 -21.75 5.20
CA ILE A 87 -10.45 -20.99 4.67
C ILE A 87 -10.67 -20.76 3.17
N SER A 88 -10.66 -19.49 2.77
CA SER A 88 -10.65 -19.10 1.37
C SER A 88 -9.20 -19.01 0.88
N PHE A 89 -8.89 -19.81 -0.14
CA PHE A 89 -7.56 -19.91 -0.72
C PHE A 89 -7.57 -19.54 -2.20
N PRO A 90 -6.50 -18.95 -2.74
CA PRO A 90 -6.38 -18.72 -4.18
C PRO A 90 -6.39 -20.04 -4.94
N GLN A 91 -6.99 -20.03 -6.12
CA GLN A 91 -7.02 -21.21 -7.00
C GLN A 91 -5.60 -21.71 -7.29
N GLY A 92 -5.38 -23.02 -7.19
CA GLY A 92 -4.08 -23.66 -7.43
C GLY A 92 -3.18 -23.76 -6.19
N TYR A 93 -3.58 -23.19 -5.07
CA TYR A 93 -2.83 -23.28 -3.80
C TYR A 93 -3.62 -24.10 -2.77
N VAL A 94 -2.89 -24.77 -1.88
CA VAL A 94 -3.46 -25.68 -0.89
C VAL A 94 -3.19 -25.17 0.52
N TYR A 95 -4.24 -25.05 1.30
CA TYR A 95 -4.11 -24.77 2.74
C TYR A 95 -3.63 -26.05 3.47
N ASP A 96 -2.59 -25.93 4.29
CA ASP A 96 -1.99 -27.05 5.02
C ASP A 96 -2.68 -27.41 6.34
N GLY A 97 -3.59 -26.55 6.79
CA GLY A 97 -4.45 -26.83 7.94
C GLY A 97 -3.82 -26.60 9.33
N GLU A 98 -2.64 -26.00 9.41
CA GLU A 98 -1.93 -25.86 10.69
C GLU A 98 -2.31 -24.62 11.51
N ASP A 99 -2.86 -23.56 10.90
CA ASP A 99 -3.24 -22.35 11.62
C ASP A 99 -4.44 -22.56 12.53
N SER A 100 -4.38 -21.94 13.71
CA SER A 100 -5.40 -22.01 14.75
C SER A 100 -6.18 -20.71 14.85
N PHE A 101 -7.52 -20.83 14.88
CA PHE A 101 -8.46 -19.71 14.98
C PHE A 101 -9.19 -19.80 16.33
N HIS A 102 -9.28 -18.67 17.01
CA HIS A 102 -9.86 -18.59 18.35
C HIS A 102 -11.25 -17.99 18.28
N PHE A 103 -12.16 -18.60 19.01
CA PHE A 103 -13.56 -18.19 19.09
C PHE A 103 -13.99 -18.05 20.55
N ALA A 104 -14.97 -17.20 20.80
CA ALA A 104 -15.65 -17.11 22.08
C ALA A 104 -17.15 -17.30 21.86
N LEU A 105 -17.76 -18.25 22.60
CA LEU A 105 -19.18 -18.54 22.58
C LEU A 105 -19.86 -18.03 23.86
N LYS A 106 -20.98 -17.31 23.69
CA LYS A 106 -21.87 -16.92 24.76
C LYS A 106 -23.29 -17.42 24.48
N LEU A 107 -23.99 -17.84 25.53
CA LEU A 107 -25.40 -18.11 25.51
C LEU A 107 -26.10 -17.23 26.55
N GLU A 108 -27.25 -16.66 26.21
CA GLU A 108 -28.02 -15.74 27.09
C GLU A 108 -27.10 -14.62 27.66
N GLY A 109 -26.12 -14.14 26.85
CA GLY A 109 -25.18 -13.10 27.25
C GLY A 109 -24.05 -13.54 28.20
N LYS A 110 -23.96 -14.81 28.58
CA LYS A 110 -22.95 -15.39 29.48
C LYS A 110 -21.99 -16.28 28.70
N ALA A 111 -20.70 -16.27 29.09
CA ALA A 111 -19.72 -17.19 28.54
C ALA A 111 -20.21 -18.65 28.68
N TYR A 112 -20.15 -19.40 27.58
CA TYR A 112 -20.46 -20.84 27.57
C TYR A 112 -19.21 -21.61 28.02
N ALA A 113 -18.94 -21.53 29.32
CA ALA A 113 -17.69 -21.90 29.95
C ALA A 113 -17.65 -23.35 30.39
N ASP A 114 -16.47 -23.99 30.29
CA ASP A 114 -16.19 -25.37 30.70
C ASP A 114 -17.14 -26.42 30.06
N GLU A 115 -17.59 -26.13 28.84
CA GLU A 115 -18.53 -26.99 28.13
C GLU A 115 -17.81 -27.85 27.08
N ALA A 116 -18.25 -29.12 27.01
CA ALA A 116 -17.66 -30.08 26.07
C ALA A 116 -18.11 -29.80 24.63
N TYR A 117 -17.21 -29.94 23.70
CA TYR A 117 -17.51 -29.94 22.27
C TYR A 117 -16.65 -30.95 21.53
N THR A 118 -17.17 -31.43 20.41
CA THR A 118 -16.45 -32.34 19.50
C THR A 118 -15.93 -31.56 18.33
N ILE A 119 -14.62 -31.67 18.04
CA ILE A 119 -14.04 -31.14 16.81
C ILE A 119 -14.18 -32.18 15.69
N LYS A 120 -14.80 -31.77 14.58
CA LYS A 120 -14.97 -32.60 13.39
C LYS A 120 -14.27 -31.97 12.19
N ASN A 121 -13.84 -32.79 11.24
CA ASN A 121 -13.49 -32.32 9.90
C ASN A 121 -14.78 -31.84 9.22
N SER A 122 -14.79 -30.61 8.68
CA SER A 122 -15.99 -30.00 8.10
C SER A 122 -16.45 -30.68 6.81
N ASP A 123 -15.52 -31.26 6.04
CA ASP A 123 -15.80 -31.87 4.74
C ASP A 123 -16.26 -33.34 4.87
N THR A 124 -15.61 -34.11 5.76
CA THR A 124 -15.88 -35.54 5.93
C THR A 124 -16.83 -35.83 7.08
N GLY A 125 -16.98 -34.90 8.02
CA GLY A 125 -17.73 -35.12 9.27
C GLY A 125 -17.04 -36.05 10.27
N GLU A 126 -15.81 -36.53 9.93
CA GLU A 126 -15.04 -37.41 10.81
C GLU A 126 -14.66 -36.68 12.11
N GLU A 127 -14.75 -37.38 13.22
CA GLU A 127 -14.40 -36.86 14.52
C GLU A 127 -12.87 -36.78 14.67
N VAL A 128 -12.35 -35.59 15.02
CA VAL A 128 -10.93 -35.35 15.20
C VAL A 128 -10.53 -35.53 16.66
N LYS A 129 -11.26 -34.87 17.59
CA LYS A 129 -11.07 -34.95 19.05
C LYS A 129 -12.19 -34.31 19.82
N GLU A 130 -12.29 -34.65 21.10
CA GLU A 130 -13.08 -33.91 22.07
C GLU A 130 -12.26 -32.80 22.73
N ALA A 131 -12.91 -31.71 23.10
CA ALA A 131 -12.29 -30.56 23.77
C ALA A 131 -13.33 -29.86 24.68
N ARG A 132 -12.87 -28.86 25.44
CA ARG A 132 -13.75 -28.04 26.29
C ARG A 132 -13.46 -26.57 26.09
N THR A 133 -14.46 -25.72 26.22
CA THR A 133 -14.30 -24.27 26.29
C THR A 133 -13.61 -23.89 27.59
N ASP A 134 -12.87 -22.76 27.57
CA ASP A 134 -12.26 -22.19 28.77
C ASP A 134 -13.30 -21.45 29.65
N GLU A 135 -12.83 -20.84 30.74
CA GLU A 135 -13.63 -20.03 31.66
C GLU A 135 -14.34 -18.81 31.00
N ASN A 136 -13.88 -18.38 29.82
CA ASN A 136 -14.43 -17.28 29.04
C ASN A 136 -15.28 -17.77 27.85
N GLY A 137 -15.54 -19.10 27.76
CA GLY A 137 -16.24 -19.70 26.64
C GLY A 137 -15.43 -19.78 25.35
N ARG A 138 -14.11 -19.72 25.46
CA ARG A 138 -13.22 -19.76 24.29
C ARG A 138 -12.93 -21.17 23.85
N PHE A 139 -12.82 -21.34 22.53
CA PHE A 139 -12.44 -22.59 21.89
C PHE A 139 -11.60 -22.31 20.62
N THR A 140 -10.98 -23.34 20.10
CA THR A 140 -10.05 -23.21 18.97
C THR A 140 -10.38 -24.21 17.89
N LEU A 141 -10.40 -23.75 16.63
CA LEU A 141 -10.53 -24.58 15.44
C LEU A 141 -9.36 -24.32 14.49
N LYS A 142 -8.97 -25.33 13.72
CA LYS A 142 -8.18 -25.16 12.50
C LYS A 142 -9.09 -24.89 11.30
N GLY A 143 -8.54 -24.39 10.22
CA GLY A 143 -9.26 -24.31 8.94
C GLY A 143 -9.79 -25.68 8.51
N GLY A 144 -11.03 -25.75 8.02
CA GLY A 144 -11.68 -27.00 7.66
C GLY A 144 -12.20 -27.81 8.84
N GLN A 145 -12.34 -27.20 10.04
CA GLN A 145 -12.89 -27.86 11.22
C GLN A 145 -14.20 -27.22 11.68
N SER A 146 -15.02 -28.04 12.35
CA SER A 146 -16.24 -27.63 13.02
C SER A 146 -16.19 -28.00 14.49
N ALA A 147 -16.60 -27.09 15.38
CA ALA A 147 -16.91 -27.38 16.76
C ALA A 147 -18.40 -27.73 16.87
N VAL A 148 -18.72 -28.90 17.39
CA VAL A 148 -20.09 -29.37 17.60
C VAL A 148 -20.38 -29.39 19.11
N PHE A 149 -21.18 -28.45 19.56
CA PHE A 149 -21.72 -28.39 20.93
C PHE A 149 -23.07 -29.09 20.93
N LYS A 150 -23.17 -30.23 21.62
CA LYS A 150 -24.37 -31.01 21.65
C LYS A 150 -25.31 -30.60 22.80
N GLU A 151 -26.59 -30.84 22.60
CA GLU A 151 -27.64 -30.64 23.63
C GLU A 151 -27.68 -29.20 24.19
N VAL A 152 -27.29 -28.21 23.39
CA VAL A 152 -27.41 -26.81 23.74
C VAL A 152 -28.89 -26.45 23.87
N LYS A 153 -29.24 -25.64 24.86
CA LYS A 153 -30.63 -25.17 25.06
C LYS A 153 -31.14 -24.47 23.77
N ALA A 154 -32.32 -24.90 23.29
CA ALA A 154 -32.95 -24.26 22.13
C ALA A 154 -33.70 -22.98 22.54
N ASP A 155 -33.98 -22.13 21.55
CA ASP A 155 -34.70 -20.85 21.67
C ASP A 155 -34.04 -19.85 22.65
N VAL A 156 -32.71 -19.87 22.76
CA VAL A 156 -31.92 -18.89 23.53
C VAL A 156 -30.95 -18.11 22.64
N ASP A 157 -30.67 -16.89 23.07
CA ASP A 157 -29.73 -16.05 22.34
C ASP A 157 -28.30 -16.61 22.41
N TYR A 158 -27.64 -16.72 21.25
CA TYR A 158 -26.21 -17.02 21.15
C TYR A 158 -25.44 -15.86 20.59
N GLU A 159 -24.19 -15.77 20.94
CA GLU A 159 -23.18 -14.90 20.36
C GLU A 159 -21.88 -15.70 20.16
N VAL A 160 -21.40 -15.79 18.93
CA VAL A 160 -20.07 -16.32 18.61
C VAL A 160 -19.23 -15.20 18.07
N VAL A 161 -18.01 -15.06 18.55
CA VAL A 161 -17.04 -14.05 18.09
C VAL A 161 -15.78 -14.77 17.66
N GLU A 162 -15.33 -14.54 16.45
CA GLU A 162 -13.98 -14.91 16.03
C GLU A 162 -13.00 -13.88 16.58
N GLU A 163 -12.07 -14.31 17.43
CA GLU A 163 -10.99 -13.47 17.94
C GLU A 163 -9.92 -13.32 16.86
N ASN A 164 -9.19 -12.21 16.89
CA ASN A 164 -8.26 -11.81 15.85
C ASN A 164 -7.20 -12.92 15.56
N ALA A 165 -7.18 -13.43 14.35
CA ALA A 165 -6.15 -14.35 13.87
C ALA A 165 -5.10 -13.52 13.11
N GLU A 166 -3.90 -13.39 13.68
CA GLU A 166 -2.82 -12.63 13.06
C GLU A 166 -2.47 -13.20 11.66
N GLY A 167 -2.42 -12.33 10.67
CA GLY A 167 -2.11 -12.71 9.28
C GLY A 167 -3.31 -13.16 8.44
N TRP A 168 -4.51 -13.26 9.03
CA TRP A 168 -5.73 -13.68 8.37
C TRP A 168 -6.72 -12.53 8.20
N ARG A 169 -7.43 -12.51 7.09
CA ARG A 169 -8.52 -11.57 6.83
C ARG A 169 -9.84 -12.29 6.99
N VAL A 170 -10.66 -11.83 7.92
CA VAL A 170 -12.03 -12.32 8.08
C VAL A 170 -12.89 -11.85 6.91
N LEU A 171 -13.58 -12.77 6.25
CA LEU A 171 -14.57 -12.51 5.21
C LEU A 171 -15.96 -12.55 5.83
N GLY A 172 -16.57 -11.40 6.05
CA GLY A 172 -17.85 -11.23 6.74
C GLY A 172 -17.69 -10.69 8.16
N ASP A 173 -18.70 -10.96 9.00
CA ASP A 173 -18.75 -10.43 10.35
C ASP A 173 -17.94 -11.28 11.33
N VAL A 174 -17.06 -10.65 12.09
CA VAL A 174 -16.29 -11.30 13.18
C VAL A 174 -17.18 -11.73 14.35
N LYS A 175 -18.40 -11.20 14.42
CA LYS A 175 -19.40 -11.50 15.45
C LYS A 175 -20.69 -11.95 14.77
N GLN A 176 -21.14 -13.14 15.10
CA GLN A 176 -22.43 -13.66 14.67
C GLN A 176 -23.30 -13.95 15.89
N SER A 177 -24.57 -13.60 15.80
CA SER A 177 -25.53 -13.77 16.90
C SER A 177 -26.91 -14.08 16.34
N GLY A 178 -27.70 -14.74 17.15
CA GLY A 178 -29.08 -15.15 16.84
C GLY A 178 -29.69 -15.93 17.97
N ALA A 179 -30.84 -16.57 17.71
CA ALA A 179 -31.42 -17.54 18.61
C ALA A 179 -31.07 -18.97 18.19
N THR A 180 -30.74 -19.81 19.13
CA THR A 180 -30.52 -21.25 18.88
C THR A 180 -31.84 -21.91 18.43
N GLN A 181 -31.77 -22.71 17.36
CA GLN A 181 -32.93 -23.34 16.74
C GLN A 181 -32.76 -24.86 16.67
N ALA A 182 -33.77 -25.61 17.08
CA ALA A 182 -33.79 -27.06 16.92
C ALA A 182 -34.07 -27.41 15.44
N PRO A 183 -33.51 -28.51 14.88
CA PRO A 183 -32.61 -29.44 15.56
C PRO A 183 -31.13 -29.01 15.54
N VAL A 184 -30.72 -28.03 14.70
CA VAL A 184 -29.33 -27.60 14.54
C VAL A 184 -29.27 -26.09 14.35
N THR A 185 -28.33 -25.47 15.03
CA THR A 185 -27.91 -24.08 14.81
C THR A 185 -26.51 -24.09 14.20
N ALA A 186 -26.35 -23.54 12.99
CA ALA A 186 -25.07 -23.48 12.29
C ALA A 186 -24.54 -22.05 12.22
N VAL A 187 -23.26 -21.87 12.53
CA VAL A 187 -22.52 -20.60 12.46
C VAL A 187 -21.26 -20.86 11.64
N GLN A 188 -20.98 -20.00 10.68
CA GLN A 188 -19.86 -20.19 9.77
C GLN A 188 -18.95 -18.95 9.74
N TYR A 189 -17.65 -19.19 9.75
CA TYR A 189 -16.62 -18.17 9.61
C TYR A 189 -15.69 -18.53 8.47
N THR A 190 -15.39 -17.56 7.63
CA THR A 190 -14.43 -17.73 6.53
C THR A 190 -13.31 -16.71 6.65
N ASN A 191 -12.06 -17.17 6.59
CA ASN A 191 -10.91 -16.28 6.51
C ASN A 191 -10.14 -16.52 5.21
N ALA A 192 -9.58 -15.45 4.64
CA ALA A 192 -8.65 -15.51 3.55
C ALA A 192 -7.22 -15.33 4.07
N ILE A 193 -6.29 -16.18 3.61
CA ILE A 193 -4.91 -16.19 4.12
C ILE A 193 -4.13 -14.95 3.73
N ALA A 194 -4.26 -14.51 2.48
CA ALA A 194 -3.38 -13.49 1.93
C ALA A 194 -4.16 -12.26 1.49
N SER A 195 -3.46 -11.14 1.40
CA SER A 195 -4.00 -9.92 0.81
C SER A 195 -3.83 -9.92 -0.71
N PHE A 196 -2.66 -10.34 -1.19
CA PHE A 196 -2.33 -10.58 -2.59
C PHE A 196 -1.11 -11.49 -2.68
N GLY A 197 -0.82 -12.01 -3.88
CA GLY A 197 0.37 -12.81 -4.12
C GLY A 197 1.23 -12.26 -5.24
N VAL A 198 2.53 -12.53 -5.19
CA VAL A 198 3.49 -12.26 -6.26
C VAL A 198 4.14 -13.57 -6.66
N ASN A 199 3.93 -13.99 -7.91
CA ASN A 199 4.45 -15.24 -8.43
C ASN A 199 5.61 -15.02 -9.40
N LYS A 200 6.69 -15.80 -9.26
CA LYS A 200 7.83 -15.81 -10.17
C LYS A 200 7.90 -17.09 -10.97
N THR A 201 7.95 -16.97 -12.30
CA THR A 201 8.13 -18.11 -13.21
C THR A 201 9.11 -17.79 -14.33
N MET A 202 9.58 -18.84 -15.02
CA MET A 202 10.37 -18.73 -16.24
C MET A 202 9.49 -19.03 -17.46
N SER A 203 9.72 -18.35 -18.59
CA SER A 203 8.93 -18.54 -19.83
C SER A 203 9.01 -19.96 -20.39
N ASP A 204 10.14 -20.65 -20.18
CA ASP A 204 10.36 -22.03 -20.56
C ASP A 204 9.93 -23.04 -19.48
N LYS A 205 9.26 -22.55 -18.41
CA LYS A 205 8.83 -23.33 -17.25
C LYS A 205 9.97 -24.06 -16.52
N SER A 206 11.21 -23.66 -16.73
CA SER A 206 12.36 -24.21 -16.00
C SER A 206 12.34 -23.78 -14.55
N THR A 207 12.93 -24.61 -13.69
CA THR A 207 13.27 -24.23 -12.32
C THR A 207 14.62 -23.51 -12.31
N SER A 208 14.82 -22.59 -11.39
CA SER A 208 16.09 -21.90 -11.21
C SER A 208 16.35 -21.71 -9.72
N GLU A 209 17.54 -22.08 -9.28
CA GLU A 209 18.00 -21.75 -7.92
C GLU A 209 18.39 -20.28 -7.75
N GLU A 210 18.44 -19.54 -8.85
CA GLU A 210 18.69 -18.11 -8.82
C GLU A 210 17.50 -17.36 -8.24
N THR A 211 17.79 -16.39 -7.38
CA THR A 211 16.78 -15.51 -6.79
C THR A 211 16.57 -14.26 -7.65
N PHE A 212 15.34 -13.81 -7.70
CA PHE A 212 14.91 -12.55 -8.32
C PHE A 212 14.43 -11.62 -7.21
N THR A 213 14.86 -10.37 -7.28
CA THR A 213 14.54 -9.37 -6.26
C THR A 213 13.35 -8.55 -6.71
N PHE A 214 12.42 -8.31 -5.80
CA PHE A 214 11.22 -7.51 -6.00
C PHE A 214 11.22 -6.34 -5.02
N LEU A 215 10.53 -5.29 -5.39
CA LEU A 215 10.30 -4.11 -4.58
C LEU A 215 8.79 -3.95 -4.37
N LEU A 216 8.36 -3.96 -3.12
CA LEU A 216 7.00 -3.63 -2.73
C LEU A 216 6.94 -2.17 -2.29
N MET A 217 5.95 -1.44 -2.80
CA MET A 217 5.75 -0.01 -2.55
C MET A 217 4.30 0.29 -2.21
N ASP A 218 4.07 1.41 -1.53
CA ASP A 218 2.76 2.03 -1.44
C ASP A 218 2.44 2.85 -2.71
N HIS A 219 1.23 3.38 -2.81
CA HIS A 219 0.78 4.18 -3.96
C HIS A 219 1.51 5.52 -4.14
N MET A 220 2.28 5.96 -3.14
CA MET A 220 3.14 7.13 -3.21
C MET A 220 4.58 6.78 -3.60
N LYS A 221 4.81 5.56 -4.07
CA LYS A 221 6.12 5.01 -4.42
C LYS A 221 7.11 4.97 -3.24
N LYS A 222 6.61 4.90 -2.03
CA LYS A 222 7.42 4.68 -0.84
C LYS A 222 7.61 3.19 -0.60
N ALA A 223 8.84 2.77 -0.27
CA ALA A 223 9.17 1.40 0.08
C ALA A 223 8.31 0.89 1.26
N TRP A 224 7.69 -0.27 1.07
CA TRP A 224 6.90 -0.90 2.12
C TRP A 224 7.73 -1.91 2.91
N SER A 225 8.35 -1.45 3.98
CA SER A 225 9.18 -2.26 4.86
C SER A 225 8.35 -3.12 5.81
N ASN A 226 8.92 -4.26 6.22
CA ASN A 226 8.34 -5.18 7.19
C ASN A 226 6.95 -5.75 6.80
N ALA A 227 6.59 -5.73 5.50
CA ALA A 227 5.40 -6.41 5.03
C ALA A 227 5.59 -7.93 5.15
N LYS A 228 4.70 -8.59 5.90
CA LYS A 228 4.78 -10.03 6.15
C LYS A 228 4.32 -10.84 4.94
N TYR A 229 5.03 -11.91 4.61
CA TYR A 229 4.62 -12.86 3.57
C TYR A 229 5.08 -14.27 3.87
N VAL A 230 4.45 -15.25 3.23
CA VAL A 230 4.82 -16.66 3.26
C VAL A 230 5.05 -17.16 1.84
N LEU A 231 5.89 -18.19 1.69
CA LEU A 231 6.25 -18.72 0.38
C LEU A 231 5.47 -19.99 0.04
N TYR A 232 4.94 -20.02 -1.17
CA TYR A 232 4.29 -21.18 -1.78
C TYR A 232 5.02 -21.60 -3.05
N ASP A 233 5.15 -22.89 -3.28
CA ASP A 233 5.53 -23.44 -4.56
C ASP A 233 4.33 -23.40 -5.51
N SER A 234 4.43 -22.69 -6.61
CA SER A 234 3.30 -22.44 -7.53
C SER A 234 2.94 -23.66 -8.40
N VAL A 235 3.78 -24.69 -8.43
CA VAL A 235 3.53 -25.92 -9.18
C VAL A 235 2.72 -26.91 -8.35
N SER A 236 3.14 -27.14 -7.12
CA SER A 236 2.44 -28.03 -6.18
C SER A 236 1.30 -27.33 -5.44
N GLY A 237 1.30 -26.00 -5.41
CA GLY A 237 0.38 -25.19 -4.63
C GLY A 237 0.62 -25.25 -3.11
N LYS A 238 1.69 -25.91 -2.66
CA LYS A 238 1.97 -26.10 -1.25
C LYS A 238 2.91 -25.03 -0.70
N ARG A 239 2.84 -24.81 0.59
CA ARG A 239 3.79 -23.96 1.31
C ARG A 239 5.22 -24.53 1.17
N VAL A 240 6.20 -23.63 0.95
CA VAL A 240 7.61 -24.03 0.79
C VAL A 240 8.22 -24.43 2.13
N ASP A 241 7.89 -23.67 3.19
CA ASP A 241 8.33 -23.88 4.57
C ASP A 241 7.36 -23.20 5.55
N ASP A 242 7.61 -23.35 6.85
CA ASP A 242 6.78 -22.76 7.92
C ASP A 242 7.26 -21.37 8.35
N VAL A 243 8.11 -20.72 7.54
CA VAL A 243 8.68 -19.41 7.85
C VAL A 243 7.76 -18.29 7.38
N THR A 244 7.56 -17.29 8.23
CA THR A 244 6.99 -16.01 7.84
C THR A 244 8.12 -15.03 7.59
N TYR A 245 8.23 -14.58 6.36
CA TYR A 245 9.22 -13.62 5.89
C TYR A 245 8.70 -12.19 6.00
N THR A 246 9.59 -11.22 5.90
CA THR A 246 9.25 -9.79 5.80
C THR A 246 10.05 -9.13 4.70
N THR A 247 9.50 -8.10 4.07
CA THR A 247 10.28 -7.20 3.24
C THR A 247 11.33 -6.49 4.09
N ASP A 248 12.49 -6.18 3.50
CA ASP A 248 13.55 -5.44 4.18
C ASP A 248 13.18 -3.96 4.41
N GLU A 249 14.10 -3.17 4.98
CA GLU A 249 13.92 -1.73 5.22
C GLU A 249 13.65 -0.91 3.95
N ASN A 250 14.03 -1.44 2.80
CA ASN A 250 13.86 -0.83 1.47
C ASN A 250 12.70 -1.46 0.68
N GLY A 251 11.86 -2.28 1.30
CA GLY A 251 10.72 -2.93 0.67
C GLY A 251 11.08 -4.12 -0.21
N HIS A 252 12.33 -4.60 -0.18
CA HIS A 252 12.74 -5.72 -1.04
C HIS A 252 12.34 -7.07 -0.45
N PHE A 253 12.04 -7.99 -1.37
CA PHE A 253 11.88 -9.42 -1.10
C PHE A 253 12.38 -10.24 -2.29
N THR A 254 12.64 -11.52 -2.12
CA THR A 254 13.21 -12.37 -3.16
C THR A 254 12.38 -13.62 -3.39
N LEU A 255 12.30 -14.05 -4.66
CA LEU A 255 11.67 -15.30 -5.08
C LEU A 255 12.61 -16.07 -6.00
N LYS A 256 12.57 -17.40 -5.92
CA LYS A 256 13.08 -18.29 -6.97
C LYS A 256 12.00 -18.51 -8.04
N ALA A 257 12.38 -19.11 -9.16
CA ALA A 257 11.40 -19.56 -10.15
C ALA A 257 10.45 -20.61 -9.52
N ASN A 258 9.16 -20.46 -9.81
CA ASN A 258 8.04 -21.23 -9.27
C ASN A 258 7.70 -20.96 -7.80
N GLU A 259 8.25 -19.89 -7.20
CA GLU A 259 7.81 -19.44 -5.89
C GLU A 259 6.77 -18.32 -5.99
N THR A 260 5.89 -18.28 -5.01
CA THR A 260 4.88 -17.25 -4.81
C THR A 260 4.97 -16.70 -3.40
N ALA A 261 5.23 -15.41 -3.27
CA ALA A 261 5.07 -14.71 -2.00
C ALA A 261 3.60 -14.35 -1.80
N MET A 262 2.97 -14.86 -0.75
CA MET A 262 1.63 -14.51 -0.31
C MET A 262 1.73 -13.48 0.81
N PHE A 263 1.35 -12.24 0.55
CA PHE A 263 1.40 -11.16 1.55
C PHE A 263 0.23 -11.23 2.51
N LEU A 264 0.51 -10.98 3.80
CA LEU A 264 -0.41 -11.21 4.90
C LEU A 264 -0.83 -9.89 5.58
N GLY A 265 -2.09 -9.83 6.03
CA GLY A 265 -2.56 -8.79 6.95
C GLY A 265 -2.70 -7.37 6.36
N ILE A 266 -2.71 -7.22 5.03
CA ILE A 266 -2.90 -5.92 4.39
C ILE A 266 -4.41 -5.69 4.17
N ALA A 267 -4.93 -4.55 4.64
CA ALA A 267 -6.34 -4.25 4.62
C ALA A 267 -6.92 -4.13 3.19
N PRO A 268 -8.16 -4.57 2.95
CA PRO A 268 -8.85 -4.31 1.69
C PRO A 268 -8.92 -2.82 1.36
N GLY A 269 -8.85 -2.49 0.07
CA GLY A 269 -8.82 -1.10 -0.40
C GLY A 269 -7.43 -0.45 -0.35
N THR A 270 -6.42 -1.10 0.23
CA THR A 270 -5.04 -0.58 0.24
C THR A 270 -4.47 -0.62 -1.17
N LEU A 271 -3.90 0.49 -1.61
CA LEU A 271 -3.19 0.61 -2.89
C LEU A 271 -1.72 0.23 -2.72
N TYR A 272 -1.20 -0.54 -3.68
CA TYR A 272 0.19 -1.00 -3.67
C TYR A 272 0.75 -1.14 -5.08
N ASP A 273 2.08 -1.10 -5.17
CA ASP A 273 2.84 -1.32 -6.38
C ASP A 273 3.86 -2.44 -6.15
N VAL A 274 4.12 -3.25 -7.17
CA VAL A 274 5.17 -4.29 -7.14
C VAL A 274 5.99 -4.21 -8.40
N GLN A 275 7.31 -4.11 -8.24
CA GLN A 275 8.28 -4.09 -9.34
C GLN A 275 9.30 -5.22 -9.17
N GLU A 276 9.71 -5.85 -10.25
CA GLU A 276 10.89 -6.73 -10.24
C GLU A 276 12.14 -5.91 -10.56
N ILE A 277 13.17 -6.03 -9.73
CA ILE A 277 14.47 -5.44 -10.01
C ILE A 277 15.13 -6.25 -11.13
N VAL A 278 15.44 -5.60 -12.24
CA VAL A 278 16.01 -6.27 -13.41
C VAL A 278 17.26 -7.08 -13.04
N LYS A 279 17.27 -8.37 -13.44
CA LYS A 279 18.39 -9.26 -13.23
C LYS A 279 19.22 -9.37 -14.52
N PRO A 280 20.53 -9.02 -14.51
CA PRO A 280 21.38 -9.16 -15.68
C PRO A 280 21.33 -10.58 -16.26
N GLY A 281 21.22 -10.70 -17.60
CA GLY A 281 21.10 -11.99 -18.27
C GLY A 281 19.68 -12.53 -18.38
N TYR A 282 18.68 -11.77 -17.93
CA TYR A 282 17.26 -12.10 -18.05
C TYR A 282 16.49 -10.95 -18.71
N ILE A 283 15.42 -11.30 -19.43
CA ILE A 283 14.45 -10.40 -20.01
C ILE A 283 13.12 -10.64 -19.31
N GLN A 284 12.54 -9.61 -18.72
CA GLN A 284 11.19 -9.68 -18.15
C GLN A 284 10.17 -9.72 -19.29
N LYS A 285 9.32 -10.75 -19.30
CA LYS A 285 8.25 -10.95 -20.28
C LYS A 285 6.89 -10.53 -19.76
N THR A 286 6.68 -10.66 -18.45
CA THR A 286 5.45 -10.26 -17.77
C THR A 286 5.81 -9.69 -16.39
N PRO A 287 5.24 -8.55 -15.98
CA PRO A 287 4.50 -7.59 -16.83
C PRO A 287 5.40 -6.98 -17.91
N VAL A 288 4.78 -6.37 -18.93
CA VAL A 288 5.51 -5.70 -20.04
C VAL A 288 6.02 -4.32 -19.65
N SER A 289 5.72 -3.86 -18.43
CA SER A 289 6.16 -2.58 -17.86
C SER A 289 7.35 -2.77 -16.94
N ASN A 290 8.38 -1.94 -17.07
CA ASN A 290 9.48 -1.87 -16.11
C ASN A 290 9.04 -1.42 -14.72
N GLU A 291 7.98 -0.61 -14.66
CA GLU A 291 7.38 -0.17 -13.39
C GLU A 291 6.67 -1.33 -12.67
N GLY A 292 6.51 -2.49 -13.35
CA GLY A 292 5.86 -3.66 -12.79
C GLY A 292 4.34 -3.54 -12.76
N TYR A 293 3.72 -3.84 -11.64
CA TYR A 293 2.29 -3.68 -11.39
C TYR A 293 2.08 -2.46 -10.51
N GLU A 294 1.40 -1.44 -11.05
CA GLU A 294 1.14 -0.18 -10.38
C GLU A 294 -0.33 0.00 -10.00
N ASN A 295 -0.57 0.76 -8.93
CA ASN A 295 -1.91 1.13 -8.45
C ASN A 295 -2.83 -0.07 -8.28
N LYS A 296 -2.27 -1.21 -7.86
CA LYS A 296 -3.08 -2.38 -7.51
C LYS A 296 -3.84 -2.12 -6.22
N VAL A 297 -5.02 -2.69 -6.12
CA VAL A 297 -5.88 -2.56 -4.94
C VAL A 297 -6.05 -3.92 -4.30
N VAL A 298 -5.81 -4.01 -3.00
CA VAL A 298 -6.15 -5.22 -2.25
C VAL A 298 -7.67 -5.40 -2.28
N GLY A 299 -8.12 -6.40 -3.02
CA GLY A 299 -9.53 -6.72 -3.19
C GLY A 299 -10.05 -7.71 -2.16
N ASP A 300 -11.32 -8.14 -2.35
CA ASP A 300 -11.94 -9.20 -1.54
C ASP A 300 -11.39 -10.59 -1.89
N ASN A 301 -10.95 -10.77 -3.13
CA ASN A 301 -10.27 -11.99 -3.57
C ASN A 301 -8.76 -11.76 -3.62
N VAL A 302 -8.01 -12.82 -3.33
CA VAL A 302 -6.55 -12.80 -3.43
C VAL A 302 -6.15 -12.80 -4.91
N GLU A 303 -5.56 -11.70 -5.37
CA GLU A 303 -4.98 -11.59 -6.71
C GLU A 303 -3.53 -12.10 -6.68
N ILE A 304 -3.14 -12.92 -7.64
CA ILE A 304 -1.75 -13.37 -7.85
C ILE A 304 -1.16 -12.60 -9.04
N LEU A 305 -0.12 -11.83 -8.79
CA LEU A 305 0.58 -11.04 -9.80
C LEU A 305 1.71 -11.88 -10.43
N PRO A 306 1.61 -12.30 -11.72
CA PRO A 306 2.64 -13.11 -12.34
C PRO A 306 3.82 -12.27 -12.84
N PHE A 307 5.03 -12.67 -12.50
CA PHE A 307 6.27 -12.18 -13.10
C PHE A 307 6.95 -13.32 -13.85
N VAL A 308 7.17 -13.11 -15.16
CA VAL A 308 7.75 -14.12 -16.04
C VAL A 308 9.05 -13.58 -16.64
N ASN A 309 10.16 -14.31 -16.49
CA ASN A 309 11.41 -13.97 -17.14
C ASN A 309 11.85 -15.04 -18.16
N GLU A 310 12.57 -14.59 -19.16
CA GLU A 310 13.28 -15.42 -20.13
C GLU A 310 14.79 -15.25 -19.93
N LYS A 311 15.51 -16.36 -19.83
CA LYS A 311 16.97 -16.32 -19.77
C LYS A 311 17.53 -15.99 -21.16
N MET A 312 18.40 -14.99 -21.27
CA MET A 312 19.04 -14.63 -22.53
C MET A 312 19.93 -15.76 -23.03
N LYS A 313 19.59 -16.32 -24.19
CA LYS A 313 20.33 -17.41 -24.85
C LYS A 313 21.17 -16.95 -26.02
N GLU A 314 20.94 -15.72 -26.53
CA GLU A 314 21.57 -15.21 -27.75
C GLU A 314 23.06 -14.99 -27.56
N GLU A 315 23.84 -15.36 -28.59
CA GLU A 315 25.28 -15.07 -28.69
C GLU A 315 25.50 -13.80 -29.56
N GLY A 316 26.63 -13.13 -29.36
CA GLY A 316 26.96 -11.91 -30.12
C GLY A 316 26.31 -10.63 -29.62
N ILE A 317 25.76 -10.64 -28.40
CA ILE A 317 25.08 -9.51 -27.79
C ILE A 317 25.96 -8.84 -26.74
N LEU A 318 25.98 -7.50 -26.76
CA LEU A 318 26.39 -6.66 -25.63
C LEU A 318 25.15 -6.14 -24.93
N SER A 319 24.99 -6.49 -23.65
CA SER A 319 23.92 -5.98 -22.80
C SER A 319 24.48 -5.00 -21.78
N VAL A 320 23.73 -3.90 -21.53
CA VAL A 320 24.04 -2.91 -20.51
C VAL A 320 22.82 -2.78 -19.60
N THR A 321 22.97 -3.20 -18.36
CA THR A 321 21.91 -3.14 -17.34
C THR A 321 22.20 -2.01 -16.38
N LYS A 322 21.20 -1.16 -16.10
CA LYS A 322 21.26 -0.12 -15.08
C LYS A 322 20.57 -0.57 -13.80
N LEU A 323 21.32 -0.56 -12.72
CA LEU A 323 20.84 -0.90 -11.37
C LEU A 323 20.88 0.33 -10.46
N ILE A 324 19.91 0.44 -9.56
CA ILE A 324 19.87 1.47 -8.52
C ILE A 324 19.96 0.78 -7.17
N GLU A 325 21.01 1.09 -6.42
CA GLU A 325 21.12 0.72 -5.01
C GLU A 325 20.41 1.81 -4.19
N ASN A 326 19.32 1.45 -3.57
CA ASN A 326 18.56 2.34 -2.69
C ASN A 326 18.60 1.81 -1.25
N LYS A 327 19.11 2.64 -0.34
CA LYS A 327 19.16 2.36 1.11
C LYS A 327 18.27 3.32 1.89
N THR A 328 17.35 3.98 1.22
CA THR A 328 16.45 4.96 1.82
C THR A 328 15.00 4.45 1.73
N ASP A 329 14.13 5.07 2.49
CA ASP A 329 12.69 4.80 2.46
C ASP A 329 11.96 5.50 1.30
N GLU A 330 12.69 6.30 0.50
CA GLU A 330 12.17 6.97 -0.68
C GLU A 330 12.53 6.20 -1.94
N ILE A 331 11.55 5.98 -2.82
CA ILE A 331 11.76 5.30 -4.08
C ILE A 331 12.32 6.29 -5.11
N PRO A 332 13.40 5.93 -5.82
CA PRO A 332 13.93 6.74 -6.92
C PRO A 332 12.88 7.00 -8.00
N MET A 333 12.90 8.18 -8.61
CA MET A 333 11.98 8.51 -9.70
C MET A 333 12.21 7.61 -10.92
N ASP A 334 11.11 7.05 -11.48
CA ASP A 334 11.16 6.11 -12.61
C ASP A 334 11.59 6.75 -13.95
N ASP A 335 11.47 8.08 -14.08
CA ASP A 335 11.74 8.77 -15.34
C ASP A 335 13.20 9.21 -15.55
N ILE A 336 14.05 9.00 -14.55
CA ILE A 336 15.47 9.38 -14.67
C ILE A 336 16.19 8.51 -15.69
N LYS A 337 16.74 9.16 -16.72
CA LYS A 337 17.56 8.53 -17.74
C LYS A 337 19.04 8.69 -17.41
N PHE A 338 19.76 7.59 -17.45
CA PHE A 338 21.21 7.53 -17.27
C PHE A 338 21.88 7.48 -18.64
N THR A 339 22.89 8.32 -18.83
CA THR A 339 23.61 8.44 -20.10
C THR A 339 24.90 7.64 -20.05
N PHE A 340 25.08 6.79 -21.03
CA PHE A 340 26.26 5.95 -21.23
C PHE A 340 26.96 6.27 -22.54
N VAL A 341 28.24 6.01 -22.61
CA VAL A 341 29.04 6.09 -23.85
C VAL A 341 29.49 4.67 -24.20
N LEU A 342 29.09 4.20 -25.36
CA LEU A 342 29.65 2.99 -25.98
C LEU A 342 30.83 3.34 -26.87
N SER A 343 31.97 2.74 -26.62
CA SER A 343 33.19 2.88 -27.42
C SER A 343 33.77 1.51 -27.76
N ARG A 344 34.54 1.47 -28.86
CA ARG A 344 35.29 0.30 -29.34
C ARG A 344 36.77 0.60 -29.30
N LYS A 345 37.57 -0.35 -28.86
CA LYS A 345 39.00 -0.25 -28.80
C LYS A 345 39.61 -0.37 -30.23
N ASN A 346 40.41 0.60 -30.61
CA ASN A 346 41.16 0.61 -31.85
C ASN A 346 42.64 0.94 -31.53
N GLY A 347 43.50 -0.09 -31.48
CA GLY A 347 44.84 0.05 -30.94
C GLY A 347 44.80 0.42 -29.44
N ASP A 348 45.39 1.53 -29.07
CA ASP A 348 45.41 2.06 -27.70
C ASP A 348 44.34 3.12 -27.44
N VAL A 349 43.46 3.40 -28.40
CA VAL A 349 42.44 4.45 -28.31
C VAL A 349 41.04 3.83 -28.30
N TYR A 350 40.09 4.51 -27.62
CA TYR A 350 38.68 4.18 -27.68
C TYR A 350 37.94 5.12 -28.62
N GLU A 351 37.31 4.56 -29.65
CA GLU A 351 36.49 5.29 -30.61
C GLU A 351 35.02 5.13 -30.29
N ALA A 352 34.26 6.22 -30.35
CA ALA A 352 32.81 6.20 -30.14
C ALA A 352 32.12 5.30 -31.18
N VAL A 353 31.24 4.41 -30.72
CA VAL A 353 30.41 3.58 -31.59
C VAL A 353 29.14 4.36 -31.94
N LYS A 354 29.17 5.01 -33.10
CA LYS A 354 28.15 5.92 -33.61
C LYS A 354 27.01 5.16 -34.30
N ASN A 355 25.79 5.68 -34.17
CA ASN A 355 24.61 5.18 -34.87
C ASN A 355 24.34 3.66 -34.69
N ALA A 356 24.88 3.06 -33.62
CA ALA A 356 24.62 1.65 -33.29
C ALA A 356 23.19 1.47 -32.80
N ASN A 357 22.50 0.50 -33.42
CA ASN A 357 21.15 0.14 -32.96
C ASN A 357 21.20 -0.55 -31.59
N TYR A 358 20.31 -0.17 -30.69
CA TYR A 358 20.04 -0.88 -29.46
C TYR A 358 18.55 -0.94 -29.17
N VAL A 359 18.12 -1.99 -28.49
CA VAL A 359 16.74 -2.16 -28.03
C VAL A 359 16.72 -2.18 -26.52
N ILE A 360 15.64 -1.66 -25.92
CA ILE A 360 15.36 -1.83 -24.49
C ILE A 360 14.65 -3.18 -24.35
N ALA A 361 15.23 -4.08 -23.54
CA ALA A 361 14.68 -5.41 -23.29
C ALA A 361 13.49 -5.32 -22.34
N LEU A 362 12.28 -5.38 -22.89
CA LEU A 362 11.04 -5.31 -22.14
C LEU A 362 9.93 -6.10 -22.86
N GLY A 363 9.50 -7.21 -22.26
CA GLY A 363 8.43 -8.05 -22.82
C GLY A 363 8.73 -8.54 -24.23
N ASP A 364 7.68 -8.65 -25.05
CA ASP A 364 7.75 -9.02 -26.46
C ASP A 364 7.78 -7.78 -27.41
N SER A 365 7.60 -6.59 -26.87
CA SER A 365 7.70 -5.34 -27.62
C SER A 365 9.09 -4.72 -27.45
N GLU A 366 9.76 -4.47 -28.55
CA GLU A 366 11.08 -3.85 -28.57
C GLU A 366 11.00 -2.46 -29.21
N SER A 367 11.47 -1.45 -28.48
CA SER A 367 11.70 -0.13 -29.07
C SER A 367 13.16 0.01 -29.45
N THR A 368 13.42 0.27 -30.74
CA THR A 368 14.79 0.42 -31.28
C THR A 368 15.23 1.88 -31.16
N TYR A 369 16.41 2.07 -30.63
CA TYR A 369 17.09 3.35 -30.47
C TYR A 369 18.46 3.29 -31.13
N LYS A 370 19.16 4.46 -31.23
CA LYS A 370 20.52 4.54 -31.77
C LYS A 370 21.42 5.34 -30.84
N THR A 371 22.69 4.94 -30.78
CA THR A 371 23.71 5.81 -30.18
C THR A 371 23.89 7.07 -31.05
N ASN A 372 24.22 8.19 -30.42
CA ASN A 372 24.48 9.45 -31.12
C ASN A 372 25.94 9.51 -31.68
N GLU A 373 26.35 10.66 -32.23
CA GLU A 373 27.69 10.89 -32.79
C GLU A 373 28.82 10.75 -31.75
N ALA A 374 28.54 10.90 -30.48
CA ALA A 374 29.48 10.70 -29.39
C ALA A 374 29.46 9.25 -28.84
N GLY A 375 28.65 8.34 -29.44
CA GLY A 375 28.44 6.99 -28.94
C GLY A 375 27.52 6.91 -27.72
N GLU A 376 26.79 8.00 -27.42
CA GLU A 376 25.95 8.06 -26.24
C GLU A 376 24.60 7.38 -26.47
N PHE A 377 24.13 6.70 -25.44
CA PHE A 377 22.80 6.11 -25.33
C PHE A 377 22.23 6.28 -23.93
N GLN A 378 20.92 6.12 -23.77
CA GLN A 378 20.23 6.35 -22.51
C GLN A 378 19.32 5.18 -22.15
N ILE A 379 19.34 4.79 -20.88
CA ILE A 379 18.39 3.86 -20.27
C ILE A 379 17.95 4.38 -18.90
N LYS A 380 16.77 4.01 -18.46
CA LYS A 380 16.28 4.28 -17.11
C LYS A 380 16.86 3.29 -16.10
N GLY A 381 16.65 3.53 -14.81
CA GLY A 381 16.86 2.53 -13.78
C GLY A 381 16.06 1.25 -14.10
N ASN A 382 16.59 0.11 -13.72
CA ASN A 382 16.01 -1.22 -13.99
C ASN A 382 15.73 -1.54 -15.47
N GLN A 383 16.46 -0.90 -16.39
CA GLN A 383 16.41 -1.24 -17.81
C GLN A 383 17.70 -1.89 -18.29
N THR A 384 17.55 -2.69 -19.35
CA THR A 384 18.69 -3.29 -20.06
C THR A 384 18.65 -2.90 -21.52
N ALA A 385 19.72 -2.25 -22.01
CA ALA A 385 19.96 -2.02 -23.43
C ALA A 385 20.66 -3.24 -24.05
N LEU A 386 20.19 -3.69 -25.21
CA LEU A 386 20.75 -4.80 -25.97
C LEU A 386 21.27 -4.31 -27.32
N PHE A 387 22.57 -4.48 -27.55
CA PHE A 387 23.22 -4.25 -28.84
C PHE A 387 23.45 -5.60 -29.52
N ARG A 388 22.75 -5.88 -30.64
CA ARG A 388 22.79 -7.16 -31.34
C ARG A 388 23.61 -7.14 -32.63
N GLU A 389 23.97 -5.97 -33.11
CA GLU A 389 24.63 -5.79 -34.42
C GLU A 389 26.10 -5.31 -34.30
N LEU A 390 26.70 -5.46 -33.13
CA LEU A 390 28.09 -5.07 -32.91
C LEU A 390 29.03 -6.10 -33.54
N LYS A 391 30.18 -5.61 -34.00
CA LYS A 391 31.21 -6.45 -34.60
C LYS A 391 31.81 -7.40 -33.56
N GLN A 392 31.74 -8.68 -33.81
CA GLN A 392 32.35 -9.69 -32.94
C GLN A 392 33.86 -9.64 -32.94
N LYS A 393 34.48 -10.19 -31.89
CA LYS A 393 35.94 -10.24 -31.66
C LYS A 393 36.60 -8.90 -31.41
N GLU A 394 35.83 -7.83 -31.30
CA GLU A 394 36.28 -6.51 -30.91
C GLU A 394 36.12 -6.29 -29.39
N THR A 395 36.92 -5.40 -28.82
CA THR A 395 36.78 -4.99 -27.41
C THR A 395 35.90 -3.76 -27.31
N TYR A 396 34.88 -3.80 -26.49
CA TYR A 396 33.98 -2.70 -26.23
C TYR A 396 34.10 -2.24 -24.79
N ARG A 397 33.97 -0.91 -24.62
CA ARG A 397 33.91 -0.25 -23.33
C ARG A 397 32.62 0.54 -23.24
N VAL A 398 31.97 0.45 -22.11
CA VAL A 398 30.83 1.30 -21.73
C VAL A 398 31.20 2.09 -20.50
N GLU A 399 30.91 3.39 -20.52
CA GLU A 399 31.16 4.31 -19.42
C GLU A 399 29.90 5.12 -19.14
N GLU A 400 29.54 5.25 -17.85
CA GLU A 400 28.39 6.05 -17.40
C GLU A 400 28.81 7.49 -17.16
N LYS A 401 28.00 8.46 -17.66
CA LYS A 401 28.18 9.89 -17.40
C LYS A 401 27.38 10.32 -16.18
N GLN A 402 28.01 11.05 -15.25
CA GLN A 402 27.32 11.66 -14.13
C GLN A 402 26.39 12.77 -14.64
N THR A 403 25.07 12.62 -14.44
CA THR A 403 24.06 13.59 -14.85
C THR A 403 23.18 14.09 -13.71
N ASN A 404 22.95 13.27 -12.71
CA ASN A 404 22.04 13.59 -11.62
C ASN A 404 22.73 13.49 -10.25
N VAL A 405 22.60 14.54 -9.43
CA VAL A 405 23.31 14.67 -8.14
C VAL A 405 22.83 13.69 -7.07
N GLU A 406 21.62 13.15 -7.23
CA GLU A 406 21.04 12.16 -6.28
C GLU A 406 21.53 10.73 -6.54
N TYR A 407 22.19 10.49 -7.68
CA TYR A 407 22.67 9.17 -8.10
C TYR A 407 24.19 9.14 -8.17
N LYS A 408 24.81 8.65 -7.12
CA LYS A 408 26.28 8.48 -7.10
C LYS A 408 26.68 7.24 -7.89
N ILE A 409 27.50 7.40 -8.91
CA ILE A 409 28.04 6.29 -9.70
C ILE A 409 28.93 5.40 -8.82
N LEU A 410 28.59 4.12 -8.72
CA LEU A 410 29.39 3.09 -8.05
C LEU A 410 30.22 2.29 -9.06
N THR A 411 29.68 2.10 -10.27
CA THR A 411 30.36 1.42 -11.38
C THR A 411 30.48 2.39 -12.55
N ASN A 412 31.67 2.92 -12.78
CA ASN A 412 31.87 3.99 -13.76
C ASN A 412 32.08 3.48 -15.19
N ALA A 413 32.96 2.50 -15.39
CA ALA A 413 33.28 1.95 -16.71
C ALA A 413 33.52 0.45 -16.63
N GLN A 414 33.14 -0.24 -17.70
CA GLN A 414 33.41 -1.66 -17.90
C GLN A 414 33.87 -1.92 -19.33
N GLU A 415 34.76 -2.86 -19.53
CA GLU A 415 35.23 -3.27 -20.87
C GLU A 415 35.39 -4.79 -20.95
N ASP A 416 35.10 -5.34 -22.13
CA ASP A 416 35.33 -6.75 -22.45
C ASP A 416 35.35 -6.96 -23.96
N LYS A 417 35.83 -8.14 -24.36
CA LYS A 417 35.87 -8.59 -25.73
C LYS A 417 34.60 -9.36 -26.10
N LEU A 418 33.91 -8.97 -27.17
CA LEU A 418 32.70 -9.60 -27.64
C LEU A 418 33.04 -10.88 -28.43
N ASP A 419 33.36 -11.96 -27.72
CA ASP A 419 33.56 -13.28 -28.33
C ASP A 419 32.21 -14.05 -28.43
N LYS A 420 31.46 -14.17 -27.32
CA LYS A 420 30.12 -14.78 -27.29
C LYS A 420 29.08 -13.76 -26.89
N LYS A 421 29.16 -13.24 -25.67
CA LYS A 421 28.30 -12.18 -25.16
C LYS A 421 29.04 -11.35 -24.14
N ILE A 422 28.65 -10.09 -24.02
CA ILE A 422 29.09 -9.18 -22.93
C ILE A 422 27.86 -8.81 -22.11
N GLN A 423 28.02 -8.82 -20.79
CA GLN A 423 26.99 -8.39 -19.87
C GLN A 423 27.59 -7.38 -18.90
N PHE A 424 27.30 -6.11 -19.09
CA PHE A 424 27.70 -5.04 -18.20
C PHE A 424 26.56 -4.63 -17.27
N SER A 425 26.92 -4.37 -16.02
CA SER A 425 25.97 -3.91 -15.00
C SER A 425 26.52 -2.66 -14.33
N PHE A 426 25.77 -1.58 -14.40
CA PHE A 426 26.14 -0.28 -13.83
C PHE A 426 25.22 0.02 -12.65
N THR A 427 25.80 0.26 -11.49
CA THR A 427 25.06 0.54 -10.26
C THR A 427 25.31 1.96 -9.81
N ASN A 428 24.26 2.70 -9.50
CA ASN A 428 24.33 3.97 -8.79
C ASN A 428 23.65 3.86 -7.43
N ALA A 429 24.26 4.50 -6.43
CA ALA A 429 23.63 4.66 -5.12
C ALA A 429 22.70 5.88 -5.16
N TYR A 430 21.45 5.67 -4.86
CA TYR A 430 20.46 6.74 -4.73
C TYR A 430 20.50 7.32 -3.31
N THR A 431 20.53 8.65 -3.24
CA THR A 431 20.38 9.40 -2.00
C THR A 431 19.53 10.63 -2.30
N PRO A 432 18.28 10.68 -1.82
CA PRO A 432 17.40 11.80 -2.10
C PRO A 432 17.98 13.09 -1.54
N LYS A 433 17.91 14.16 -2.32
CA LYS A 433 18.27 15.50 -1.87
C LYS A 433 17.26 16.02 -0.87
N GLU A 434 17.77 16.72 0.14
CA GLU A 434 16.98 17.38 1.18
C GLU A 434 17.38 18.86 1.24
N ILE A 435 16.41 19.70 1.58
CA ILE A 435 16.61 21.11 1.87
C ILE A 435 16.36 21.36 3.35
N ALA A 436 17.31 21.98 4.04
CA ALA A 436 17.15 22.41 5.42
C ALA A 436 16.31 23.70 5.47
N ILE A 437 15.20 23.66 6.19
CA ILE A 437 14.32 24.81 6.38
C ILE A 437 14.57 25.40 7.77
N TYR A 438 14.99 26.65 7.80
CA TYR A 438 15.19 27.42 9.02
C TYR A 438 14.10 28.47 9.19
N LEU A 439 13.60 28.64 10.41
CA LEU A 439 12.61 29.65 10.77
C LEU A 439 13.16 30.59 11.83
N LYS A 440 13.02 31.89 11.60
CA LYS A 440 13.27 32.93 12.61
C LYS A 440 11.98 33.67 12.88
N LYS A 441 11.52 33.64 14.14
CA LYS A 441 10.32 34.34 14.57
C LYS A 441 10.66 35.74 15.05
N MET A 442 10.05 36.76 14.46
CA MET A 442 10.33 38.17 14.77
C MET A 442 9.06 39.02 14.94
N ASN A 443 9.18 40.19 15.59
CA ASN A 443 8.19 41.24 15.49
C ASN A 443 8.53 42.23 14.35
N ARG A 444 7.64 43.19 14.07
CA ARG A 444 7.85 44.19 13.03
C ARG A 444 9.06 45.12 13.30
N ASP A 445 9.51 45.22 14.56
CA ASP A 445 10.74 45.93 14.94
C ASP A 445 12.01 45.09 14.75
N LYS A 446 11.90 43.94 14.06
CA LYS A 446 12.99 42.96 13.78
C LYS A 446 13.63 42.36 15.04
N LYS A 447 12.87 42.31 16.18
CA LYS A 447 13.30 41.64 17.40
C LYS A 447 12.81 40.20 17.40
N ALA A 448 13.68 39.26 17.77
CA ALA A 448 13.32 37.85 17.89
C ALA A 448 12.23 37.61 18.94
N LEU A 449 11.30 36.71 18.66
CA LEU A 449 10.21 36.34 19.54
C LEU A 449 10.35 34.88 19.97
N GLU A 450 10.21 34.65 21.28
CA GLU A 450 10.23 33.31 21.88
C GLU A 450 8.84 32.77 22.15
N GLY A 451 8.74 31.44 22.22
CA GLY A 451 7.56 30.73 22.67
C GLY A 451 6.42 30.67 21.66
N ALA A 452 6.68 30.99 20.38
CA ALA A 452 5.77 30.60 19.31
C ALA A 452 5.92 29.10 19.06
N GLU A 453 4.80 28.37 18.97
CA GLU A 453 4.80 26.95 18.62
C GLU A 453 4.29 26.80 17.19
N PHE A 454 4.99 25.98 16.42
CA PHE A 454 4.66 25.63 15.04
C PHE A 454 4.54 24.13 14.90
N THR A 455 3.62 23.68 14.05
CA THR A 455 3.53 22.28 13.63
C THR A 455 3.64 22.22 12.11
N LEU A 456 4.49 21.33 11.61
CA LEU A 456 4.66 21.02 10.20
C LEU A 456 3.78 19.83 9.82
N TYR A 457 3.07 19.94 8.70
CA TYR A 457 2.15 18.92 8.18
C TYR A 457 2.52 18.55 6.74
N SER A 458 2.25 17.30 6.36
CA SER A 458 2.40 16.80 4.98
C SER A 458 1.16 17.00 4.11
N ASP A 459 0.04 17.46 4.66
CA ASP A 459 -1.23 17.62 3.96
C ASP A 459 -1.91 18.97 4.25
N ALA A 460 -2.74 19.41 3.29
CA ALA A 460 -3.44 20.71 3.37
C ALA A 460 -4.53 20.74 4.47
N GLU A 461 -5.11 19.60 4.80
CA GLU A 461 -6.10 19.44 5.86
C GLU A 461 -5.48 19.44 7.25
N MET A 462 -4.12 19.43 7.34
CA MET A 462 -3.36 19.45 8.60
C MET A 462 -3.70 18.29 9.53
N LYS A 463 -3.89 17.11 8.96
CA LYS A 463 -4.18 15.86 9.68
C LYS A 463 -2.91 15.08 10.02
N ASN A 464 -1.91 15.14 9.13
CA ASN A 464 -0.67 14.39 9.22
C ASN A 464 0.47 15.29 9.68
N ALA A 465 0.63 15.42 11.00
CA ALA A 465 1.72 16.18 11.60
C ALA A 465 3.06 15.42 11.43
N ILE A 466 4.09 16.11 10.95
CA ILE A 466 5.46 15.61 10.82
C ILE A 466 6.24 15.89 12.10
N ALA A 467 6.25 17.16 12.54
CA ALA A 467 6.99 17.60 13.72
C ALA A 467 6.44 18.92 14.29
N SER A 468 6.81 19.24 15.54
CA SER A 468 6.43 20.49 16.21
C SER A 468 7.67 21.18 16.76
N TYR A 469 7.66 22.53 16.74
CA TYR A 469 8.81 23.38 17.04
C TYR A 469 8.40 24.55 17.89
N THR A 470 9.34 25.03 18.73
CA THR A 470 9.13 26.21 19.56
C THR A 470 10.22 27.26 19.29
N SER A 471 9.84 28.48 18.95
CA SER A 471 10.79 29.57 18.68
C SER A 471 11.57 30.00 19.93
N GLY A 472 12.88 30.22 19.77
CA GLY A 472 13.82 30.66 20.80
C GLY A 472 14.36 32.08 20.56
N LYS A 473 15.29 32.52 21.42
CA LYS A 473 15.90 33.89 21.39
C LYS A 473 16.97 34.06 20.31
N ALA A 474 17.56 32.99 19.85
CA ALA A 474 18.75 33.03 19.00
C ALA A 474 18.46 32.90 17.50
N GLU A 475 19.50 32.75 16.71
CA GLU A 475 19.52 32.52 15.26
C GLU A 475 18.53 31.43 14.81
N GLY A 476 18.08 31.50 13.58
CA GLY A 476 16.99 30.66 13.04
C GLY A 476 16.95 29.21 13.51
N LEU A 477 15.79 28.76 13.94
CA LEU A 477 15.55 27.39 14.35
C LEU A 477 15.47 26.51 13.10
N LEU A 478 16.26 25.42 13.03
CA LEU A 478 16.08 24.38 12.01
C LEU A 478 14.69 23.74 12.24
N ILE A 479 13.82 23.89 11.25
CA ILE A 479 12.52 23.24 11.27
C ILE A 479 12.68 21.76 10.93
N GLU A 480 13.18 21.48 9.71
CA GLU A 480 13.40 20.11 9.26
C GLU A 480 14.29 20.13 8.02
N LYS A 481 14.83 18.96 7.66
CA LYS A 481 15.32 18.68 6.32
C LYS A 481 14.22 18.04 5.52
N LEU A 482 13.76 18.74 4.48
CA LEU A 482 12.62 18.34 3.69
C LEU A 482 13.02 17.91 2.29
N ARG A 483 12.42 16.86 1.79
CA ARG A 483 12.52 16.35 0.43
C ARG A 483 11.54 17.06 -0.52
N ALA A 484 11.56 16.73 -1.80
CA ALA A 484 10.55 17.20 -2.74
C ALA A 484 9.15 16.80 -2.24
N GLY A 485 8.22 17.79 -2.24
CA GLY A 485 6.89 17.62 -1.69
C GLY A 485 6.23 18.95 -1.37
N THR A 486 4.99 18.90 -0.89
CA THR A 486 4.25 20.07 -0.41
C THR A 486 3.99 19.92 1.07
N TYR A 487 4.36 20.95 1.82
CA TYR A 487 4.27 20.97 3.28
C TYR A 487 3.52 22.20 3.75
N TYR A 488 2.95 22.12 4.93
CA TYR A 488 2.18 23.20 5.54
C TYR A 488 2.67 23.44 6.97
N LEU A 489 3.24 24.61 7.21
CA LEU A 489 3.73 25.01 8.53
C LEU A 489 2.71 25.95 9.18
N LYS A 490 2.10 25.54 10.29
CA LYS A 490 1.09 26.30 11.01
C LYS A 490 1.60 26.76 12.37
N GLU A 491 1.39 28.05 12.68
CA GLU A 491 1.56 28.54 14.04
C GLU A 491 0.38 28.03 14.89
N THR A 492 0.67 27.19 15.89
CA THR A 492 -0.33 26.61 16.78
C THR A 492 -0.47 27.40 18.09
N LYS A 493 0.57 28.20 18.42
CA LYS A 493 0.56 29.10 19.55
C LYS A 493 1.43 30.32 19.26
N SER A 494 0.89 31.53 19.49
CA SER A 494 1.62 32.77 19.31
C SER A 494 2.51 33.09 20.50
N PRO A 495 3.57 33.90 20.33
CA PRO A 495 4.32 34.47 21.44
C PRO A 495 3.43 35.33 22.35
N LYS A 496 3.76 35.42 23.64
CA LYS A 496 2.99 36.19 24.60
C LYS A 496 2.86 37.67 24.18
N GLY A 497 1.62 38.12 24.02
CA GLY A 497 1.30 39.50 23.62
C GLY A 497 1.24 39.73 22.10
N TYR A 498 1.28 38.69 21.31
CA TYR A 498 1.18 38.76 19.85
C TYR A 498 -0.05 37.99 19.34
N LYS A 499 -0.52 38.34 18.13
CA LYS A 499 -1.63 37.68 17.48
C LYS A 499 -1.15 36.34 16.91
N LEU A 500 -2.00 35.32 16.99
CA LEU A 500 -1.78 34.04 16.29
C LEU A 500 -1.88 34.26 14.78
N MET A 501 -0.98 33.65 14.02
CA MET A 501 -1.08 33.61 12.57
C MET A 501 -2.19 32.63 12.17
N GLU A 502 -3.22 33.11 11.49
CA GLU A 502 -4.40 32.30 11.12
C GLU A 502 -4.11 31.38 9.94
N GLU A 503 -3.34 31.87 8.98
CA GLU A 503 -3.01 31.11 7.77
C GLU A 503 -1.74 30.25 7.98
N SER A 504 -1.70 29.10 7.32
CA SER A 504 -0.50 28.27 7.27
C SER A 504 0.45 28.75 6.18
N ILE A 505 1.73 28.51 6.37
CA ILE A 505 2.76 28.76 5.37
C ILE A 505 2.87 27.50 4.49
N LYS A 506 2.55 27.62 3.21
CA LYS A 506 2.73 26.55 2.23
C LYS A 506 4.17 26.54 1.72
N ILE A 507 4.86 25.42 1.86
CA ILE A 507 6.23 25.20 1.39
C ILE A 507 6.15 24.15 0.29
N GLU A 508 6.47 24.54 -0.95
CA GLU A 508 6.49 23.66 -2.12
C GLU A 508 7.93 23.43 -2.54
N ILE A 509 8.40 22.20 -2.43
CA ILE A 509 9.74 21.78 -2.84
C ILE A 509 9.58 20.96 -4.11
N THR A 510 10.11 21.44 -5.23
CA THR A 510 10.08 20.76 -6.52
C THR A 510 11.49 20.31 -6.91
N ARG A 511 11.57 19.17 -7.58
CA ARG A 511 12.81 18.59 -8.10
C ARG A 511 12.93 18.93 -9.58
N GLU A 512 14.09 19.38 -10.01
CA GLU A 512 14.39 19.56 -11.42
C GLU A 512 14.62 18.20 -12.08
N GLU A 513 13.86 17.93 -13.11
CA GLU A 513 13.99 16.69 -13.88
C GLU A 513 15.39 16.60 -14.51
N GLY A 514 16.03 15.44 -14.39
CA GLY A 514 17.36 15.13 -14.94
C GLY A 514 18.54 15.51 -14.04
N THR A 515 18.52 16.61 -13.31
CA THR A 515 19.64 17.05 -12.46
C THR A 515 19.50 16.68 -10.98
N GLY A 516 18.26 16.47 -10.50
CA GLY A 516 17.96 16.20 -9.10
C GLY A 516 18.05 17.45 -8.19
N LYS A 517 18.24 18.65 -8.75
CA LYS A 517 18.27 19.88 -7.98
C LYS A 517 16.90 20.21 -7.41
N LEU A 518 16.88 20.74 -6.19
CA LEU A 518 15.65 21.13 -5.52
C LEU A 518 15.42 22.64 -5.61
N PHE A 519 14.16 23.03 -5.83
CA PHE A 519 13.70 24.41 -5.84
C PHE A 519 12.56 24.57 -4.83
N VAL A 520 12.58 25.68 -4.10
CA VAL A 520 11.57 25.96 -3.05
C VAL A 520 10.72 27.14 -3.43
N LYS A 521 9.41 27.00 -3.25
CA LYS A 521 8.44 28.10 -3.23
C LYS A 521 7.78 28.16 -1.86
N VAL A 522 7.65 29.35 -1.33
CA VAL A 522 6.91 29.59 -0.10
C VAL A 522 5.72 30.48 -0.45
N ASN A 523 4.50 30.01 -0.14
CA ASN A 523 3.23 30.65 -0.54
C ASN A 523 3.19 31.01 -2.04
N GLY A 524 3.70 30.10 -2.90
CA GLY A 524 3.70 30.26 -4.36
C GLY A 524 4.79 31.19 -4.93
N LYS A 525 5.61 31.83 -4.09
CA LYS A 525 6.70 32.72 -4.51
C LYS A 525 8.03 31.97 -4.49
N THR A 526 8.82 32.11 -5.56
CA THR A 526 10.20 31.57 -5.60
C THR A 526 11.05 32.27 -4.55
N ALA A 527 11.99 31.53 -3.99
CA ALA A 527 12.74 31.91 -2.80
C ALA A 527 13.79 33.02 -3.00
N GLU A 528 13.77 33.76 -4.10
CA GLU A 528 14.54 34.96 -4.27
C GLU A 528 13.73 36.17 -3.78
N GLN A 529 14.08 36.68 -2.59
CA GLN A 529 13.67 37.96 -2.03
C GLN A 529 12.18 38.34 -2.23
N SER A 530 11.27 37.70 -1.57
CA SER A 530 9.91 38.23 -1.45
C SER A 530 9.68 38.74 -0.04
N GLU A 531 9.58 40.05 0.14
CA GLU A 531 8.95 40.63 1.30
C GLU A 531 7.45 40.44 1.16
N ASP A 532 6.90 39.38 1.76
CA ASP A 532 5.48 39.32 2.06
C ASP A 532 5.30 40.02 3.44
N GLU A 533 4.12 40.58 3.68
CA GLU A 533 3.85 41.29 4.95
C GLU A 533 4.11 40.46 6.21
N GLN A 534 4.13 39.12 6.08
CA GLN A 534 4.35 38.21 7.20
C GLN A 534 5.57 37.29 7.06
N ILE A 535 6.08 37.05 5.85
CA ILE A 535 7.14 36.06 5.59
C ILE A 535 8.22 36.69 4.73
N TYR A 536 9.45 36.66 5.23
CA TYR A 536 10.65 37.02 4.46
C TYR A 536 11.46 35.76 4.19
N VAL A 537 11.66 35.41 2.93
CA VAL A 537 12.43 34.23 2.51
C VAL A 537 13.78 34.70 1.97
N ILE A 538 14.85 34.29 2.64
CA ILE A 538 16.21 34.46 2.12
C ILE A 538 16.68 33.10 1.65
N THR A 539 16.93 32.94 0.37
CA THR A 539 17.77 31.86 -0.13
C THR A 539 19.21 32.33 -0.13
N LYS A 540 20.07 31.64 0.58
CA LYS A 540 21.49 31.70 0.26
C LYS A 540 21.70 30.89 -1.01
N ASP A 541 22.50 31.45 -1.92
CA ASP A 541 22.80 30.94 -3.26
C ASP A 541 22.47 29.45 -3.48
N VAL A 542 21.49 29.22 -4.31
CA VAL A 542 20.90 27.92 -4.65
C VAL A 542 21.89 27.00 -5.41
N GLY A 543 23.16 27.33 -5.43
CA GLY A 543 24.22 26.53 -6.08
C GLY A 543 24.96 25.62 -5.11
N GLU A 544 25.07 25.92 -3.83
CA GLU A 544 25.94 25.21 -2.89
C GLU A 544 25.38 25.00 -1.48
N SER A 545 24.31 25.65 -1.05
CA SER A 545 23.70 25.38 0.25
C SER A 545 22.24 24.95 0.11
N ASP A 546 21.96 23.73 0.51
CA ASP A 546 20.61 23.13 0.54
C ASP A 546 19.81 23.70 1.75
N GLU A 547 19.76 25.05 1.88
CA GLU A 547 19.16 25.73 3.02
C GLU A 547 18.20 26.85 2.59
N VAL A 548 17.06 26.95 3.27
CA VAL A 548 16.09 28.04 3.15
C VAL A 548 15.86 28.67 4.51
N HIS A 549 16.02 29.98 4.60
CA HIS A 549 15.80 30.74 5.83
C HIS A 549 14.53 31.58 5.70
N MET A 550 13.55 31.30 6.54
CA MET A 550 12.29 32.04 6.62
C MET A 550 12.26 32.95 7.84
N ILE A 551 11.81 34.19 7.66
CA ILE A 551 11.50 35.10 8.76
C ILE A 551 9.98 35.26 8.84
N VAL A 552 9.40 34.87 9.94
CA VAL A 552 7.96 34.95 10.18
C VAL A 552 7.67 36.02 11.21
N TYR A 553 6.86 37.01 10.82
CA TYR A 553 6.49 38.13 11.68
C TYR A 553 5.16 37.89 12.37
N ASN A 554 5.03 38.35 13.65
CA ASN A 554 3.74 38.51 14.34
C ASN A 554 3.51 39.93 14.73
N ASP A 555 2.26 40.39 14.62
CA ASP A 555 1.79 41.69 15.07
C ASP A 555 1.42 41.61 16.54
N LYS A 556 1.67 42.70 17.26
CA LYS A 556 1.27 42.83 18.67
C LYS A 556 -0.25 42.75 18.81
N ASN A 557 -0.72 42.06 19.83
CA ASN A 557 -2.11 42.17 20.25
C ASN A 557 -2.37 43.57 20.71
N PHE A 558 -3.29 44.29 20.07
CA PHE A 558 -3.84 45.51 20.64
C PHE A 558 -4.75 45.12 21.80
N TRP A 559 -4.21 45.13 23.00
CA TRP A 559 -5.03 45.04 24.17
C TRP A 559 -5.70 46.41 24.33
N ILE A 560 -6.97 46.53 24.03
CA ILE A 560 -7.79 47.62 24.56
C ILE A 560 -8.03 47.24 26.01
N PRO A 561 -7.48 47.96 26.97
CA PRO A 561 -7.76 47.68 28.36
C PRO A 561 -9.28 47.79 28.54
N ILE A 562 -9.92 46.73 28.89
CA ILE A 562 -11.29 46.78 29.41
C ILE A 562 -11.16 47.31 30.83
N THR A 563 -10.95 48.62 30.96
CA THR A 563 -11.08 49.30 32.24
C THR A 563 -12.57 49.38 32.53
N GLY A 564 -13.01 48.53 33.46
CA GLY A 564 -14.39 48.60 33.96
C GLY A 564 -14.75 50.03 34.40
N GLY A 565 -15.85 50.51 33.93
CA GLY A 565 -16.66 51.51 34.58
C GLY A 565 -16.59 52.95 34.11
N THR A 566 -15.49 53.57 33.79
CA THR A 566 -15.48 55.01 33.42
C THR A 566 -14.81 55.33 32.09
N GLY A 567 -13.92 54.47 31.61
CA GLY A 567 -13.21 54.66 30.34
C GLY A 567 -14.11 54.59 29.09
N ILE A 568 -15.09 53.68 29.07
CA ILE A 568 -16.03 53.52 27.94
C ILE A 568 -16.93 54.77 27.80
N ALA A 569 -17.34 55.38 28.91
CA ALA A 569 -18.18 56.59 28.87
C ALA A 569 -17.43 57.76 28.22
N VAL A 570 -16.11 57.89 28.45
CA VAL A 570 -15.28 58.95 27.85
C VAL A 570 -15.08 58.71 26.34
N PHE A 571 -14.83 57.47 25.91
CA PHE A 571 -14.68 57.16 24.48
C PHE A 571 -15.99 57.29 23.70
N ILE A 572 -17.12 56.87 24.28
CA ILE A 572 -18.45 57.06 23.68
C ILE A 572 -18.77 58.56 23.66
N GLY A 573 -18.44 59.30 24.71
CA GLY A 573 -18.60 60.74 24.75
C GLY A 573 -17.79 61.46 23.66
N ILE A 574 -16.54 61.11 23.45
CA ILE A 574 -15.68 61.68 22.40
C ILE A 574 -16.19 61.32 21.01
N ALA A 575 -16.65 60.08 20.80
CA ALA A 575 -17.22 59.66 19.54
C ALA A 575 -18.54 60.38 19.21
N ILE A 576 -19.41 60.58 20.21
CA ILE A 576 -20.66 61.34 20.05
C ILE A 576 -20.37 62.82 19.77
N ILE A 577 -19.41 63.44 20.45
CA ILE A 577 -19.00 64.83 20.20
C ILE A 577 -18.40 64.97 18.80
N GLY A 578 -17.59 64.00 18.36
CA GLY A 578 -17.04 63.92 17.00
C GLY A 578 -18.13 63.82 15.93
N CYS A 579 -19.10 62.94 16.10
CA CYS A 579 -20.21 62.77 15.18
C CYS A 579 -21.14 63.99 15.12
N VAL A 580 -21.42 64.63 16.26
CA VAL A 580 -22.18 65.87 16.33
C VAL A 580 -21.41 67.01 15.68
N GLY A 581 -20.11 67.11 15.89
CA GLY A 581 -19.24 68.07 15.21
C GLY A 581 -19.26 67.95 13.69
N VAL A 582 -19.16 66.72 13.16
CA VAL A 582 -19.24 66.46 11.73
C VAL A 582 -20.65 66.78 11.15
N LEU A 583 -21.71 66.45 11.87
CA LEU A 583 -23.08 66.79 11.48
C LEU A 583 -23.32 68.32 11.47
N LEU A 584 -22.75 69.08 12.44
CA LEU A 584 -22.85 70.54 12.46
C LEU A 584 -22.06 71.19 11.31
N VAL A 585 -20.89 70.62 10.95
CA VAL A 585 -20.08 71.10 9.83
C VAL A 585 -20.79 70.78 8.50
N LEU A 586 -21.40 69.61 8.35
CA LEU A 586 -22.19 69.25 7.17
C LEU A 586 -23.45 70.13 7.04
N LYS A 587 -24.14 70.40 8.16
CA LYS A 587 -25.33 71.27 8.15
C LYS A 587 -24.95 72.74 7.84
N LYS A 588 -23.76 73.21 8.25
CA LYS A 588 -23.25 74.55 7.90
C LYS A 588 -22.79 74.62 6.44
N ARG A 589 -22.33 73.54 5.84
CA ARG A 589 -21.98 73.45 4.40
C ARG A 589 -23.24 73.42 3.51
N MET A 590 -24.28 72.68 3.89
CA MET A 590 -25.53 72.62 3.15
C MET A 590 -26.33 73.94 3.21
N ARG A 591 -26.12 74.81 4.23
CA ARG A 591 -26.73 76.16 4.27
C ARG A 591 -25.98 77.21 3.41
N LYS A 592 -24.79 76.91 2.87
CA LYS A 592 -24.05 77.78 1.95
C LYS A 592 -24.24 77.47 0.48
N THR A 593 -25.04 76.47 0.16
CA THR A 593 -25.35 76.08 -1.24
C THR A 593 -26.77 76.42 -1.68
N HIS A 594 -27.51 77.23 -0.88
CA HIS A 594 -28.78 77.83 -1.26
C HIS A 594 -28.74 79.33 -0.92
N ILE A 595 -27.96 80.09 -1.69
CA ILE A 595 -28.14 81.49 -2.05
C ILE A 595 -27.60 81.67 -3.45
#